data_8536e9fb877966b891dcec1a705cd445
#
_entry.id   8536e9fb877966b891dcec1a705cd445
#
_cell.length_a   1.000
_cell.length_b   1.000
_cell.length_c   1.000
_cell.angle_alpha   90.00
_cell.angle_beta   90.00
_cell.angle_gamma   90.00
#
_symmetry.space_group_name_H-M   'P 1'
#
loop_
_entity.id
_entity.type
_entity.pdbx_description
1 polymer ?
#
loop_
_entity_poly.entity_id
_entity_poly.type
_entity_poly.pdbx_seq_one_letter_code
_entity_poly.pdbx_strand_id
1 'polypeptide(L)'
;MDNSKFWLKYTPEGYFNLIELANTQRAITNFVKILTNKEIKVNFYSNNRVDSYTNGRQITISSTISMNNIDSVVGTALHEAAHCKYTNFNVLKRLNNVLLARNINSGREMISTLLNFIEDRRIDSLVYKNAPGYQGYYRSMYERYYYSKT
;
A
#
# COMPACT_ATOMS: atom_id res chain seq x y z
N MET A 1 -2.09 7.09 17.37
CA MET A 1 -2.77 5.96 18.04
C MET A 1 -2.30 4.69 17.36
N ASP A 2 -1.62 3.79 18.07
CA ASP A 2 -1.08 2.56 17.46
C ASP A 2 -2.20 1.54 17.28
N ASN A 3 -2.72 1.43 16.08
CA ASN A 3 -3.83 0.50 15.76
C ASN A 3 -3.40 -0.96 15.91
N SER A 4 -2.12 -1.24 15.70
CA SER A 4 -1.57 -2.61 15.78
C SER A 4 -1.46 -3.15 17.19
N LYS A 5 -1.51 -2.32 18.23
CA LYS A 5 -1.46 -2.78 19.64
C LYS A 5 -2.58 -3.75 20.00
N PHE A 6 -3.71 -3.71 19.29
CA PHE A 6 -4.84 -4.57 19.56
C PHE A 6 -4.64 -6.02 19.14
N TRP A 7 -3.73 -6.30 18.19
CA TRP A 7 -3.52 -7.64 17.63
C TRP A 7 -2.07 -8.14 17.68
N LEU A 8 -1.11 -7.28 18.05
CA LEU A 8 0.28 -7.67 18.29
C LEU A 8 0.50 -8.00 19.76
N LYS A 9 1.17 -9.12 20.01
CA LYS A 9 1.72 -9.41 21.36
C LYS A 9 2.98 -8.57 21.55
N TYR A 10 3.04 -7.84 22.64
CA TYR A 10 4.18 -7.00 22.97
C TYR A 10 5.40 -7.85 23.30
N THR A 11 6.52 -7.61 22.61
CA THR A 11 7.85 -8.12 23.01
C THR A 11 8.71 -6.95 23.47
N PRO A 12 9.45 -7.09 24.60
CA PRO A 12 10.20 -5.97 25.21
C PRO A 12 11.31 -5.38 24.34
N GLU A 13 11.76 -6.10 23.31
CA GLU A 13 12.97 -5.77 22.53
C GLU A 13 12.70 -5.03 21.22
N GLY A 14 11.44 -4.74 20.87
CA GLY A 14 11.09 -4.00 19.65
C GLY A 14 11.36 -4.72 18.32
N TYR A 15 11.88 -5.94 18.36
CA TYR A 15 12.14 -6.80 17.20
C TYR A 15 11.21 -8.00 17.20
N PHE A 16 10.72 -8.35 16.01
CA PHE A 16 9.98 -9.60 15.82
C PHE A 16 10.95 -10.79 15.76
N ASN A 17 10.65 -11.85 16.50
CA ASN A 17 11.23 -13.15 16.16
C ASN A 17 10.59 -13.69 14.86
N LEU A 18 11.15 -14.75 14.29
CA LEU A 18 10.69 -15.30 12.99
C LEU A 18 9.21 -15.71 13.01
N ILE A 19 8.71 -16.21 14.13
CA ILE A 19 7.30 -16.64 14.26
C ILE A 19 6.38 -15.42 14.30
N GLU A 20 6.75 -14.40 15.04
CA GLU A 20 6.00 -13.14 15.13
C GLU A 20 5.98 -12.42 13.80
N LEU A 21 7.11 -12.38 13.08
CA LEU A 21 7.20 -11.81 11.75
C LEU A 21 6.26 -12.55 10.77
N ALA A 22 6.29 -13.88 10.77
CA ALA A 22 5.41 -14.69 9.92
C ALA A 22 3.93 -14.46 10.25
N ASN A 23 3.58 -14.38 11.53
CA ASN A 23 2.22 -14.09 11.97
C ASN A 23 1.78 -12.68 11.56
N THR A 24 2.67 -11.71 11.65
CA THR A 24 2.42 -10.32 11.23
C THR A 24 2.19 -10.24 9.73
N GLN A 25 3.02 -10.89 8.91
CA GLN A 25 2.84 -10.95 7.45
C GLN A 25 1.52 -11.64 7.08
N ARG A 26 1.13 -12.69 7.81
CA ARG A 26 -0.17 -13.36 7.63
C ARG A 26 -1.33 -12.42 7.99
N ALA A 27 -1.22 -11.67 9.08
CA ALA A 27 -2.25 -10.70 9.46
C ALA A 27 -2.42 -9.60 8.41
N ILE A 28 -1.31 -9.05 7.88
CA ILE A 28 -1.34 -8.06 6.78
C ILE A 28 -2.02 -8.66 5.54
N THR A 29 -1.67 -9.89 5.18
CA THR A 29 -2.30 -10.59 4.04
C THR A 29 -3.81 -10.77 4.26
N ASN A 30 -4.24 -11.06 5.48
CA ASN A 30 -5.66 -11.15 5.81
C ASN A 30 -6.38 -9.79 5.69
N PHE A 31 -5.76 -8.68 6.07
CA PHE A 31 -6.33 -7.34 5.84
C PHE A 31 -6.52 -7.06 4.35
N VAL A 32 -5.55 -7.41 3.52
CA VAL A 32 -5.67 -7.32 2.05
C VAL A 32 -6.85 -8.14 1.53
N LYS A 33 -6.98 -9.39 1.98
CA LYS A 33 -8.08 -10.28 1.62
C LYS A 33 -9.45 -9.70 2.03
N ILE A 34 -9.57 -9.22 3.26
CA ILE A 34 -10.80 -8.62 3.78
C ILE A 34 -11.18 -7.38 2.95
N LEU A 35 -10.24 -6.48 2.68
CA LEU A 35 -10.50 -5.27 1.92
C LEU A 35 -10.91 -5.57 0.48
N THR A 36 -10.21 -6.51 -0.18
CA THR A 36 -10.41 -6.80 -1.62
C THR A 36 -11.51 -7.83 -1.88
N ASN A 37 -11.82 -8.65 -0.90
CA ASN A 37 -12.63 -9.88 -1.04
C ASN A 37 -12.06 -10.84 -2.10
N LYS A 38 -10.73 -10.89 -2.22
CA LYS A 38 -9.98 -11.72 -3.20
C LYS A 38 -8.75 -12.35 -2.53
N GLU A 39 -8.34 -13.50 -3.04
CA GLU A 39 -7.05 -14.11 -2.72
C GLU A 39 -5.95 -13.42 -3.52
N ILE A 40 -5.32 -12.41 -2.93
CA ILE A 40 -4.21 -11.68 -3.54
C ILE A 40 -2.91 -12.10 -2.87
N LYS A 41 -1.93 -12.48 -3.66
CA LYS A 41 -0.60 -12.81 -3.16
C LYS A 41 0.09 -11.54 -2.69
N VAL A 42 0.53 -11.53 -1.43
CA VAL A 42 1.33 -10.44 -0.85
C VAL A 42 2.75 -10.94 -0.65
N ASN A 43 3.71 -10.28 -1.27
CA ASN A 43 5.14 -10.56 -1.15
C ASN A 43 5.77 -9.47 -0.27
N PHE A 44 6.68 -9.87 0.63
CA PHE A 44 7.39 -8.96 1.52
C PHE A 44 8.89 -9.01 1.21
N TYR A 45 9.50 -7.85 1.02
CA TYR A 45 10.93 -7.71 0.78
C TYR A 45 11.53 -6.69 1.75
N SER A 46 12.61 -7.07 2.42
CA SER A 46 13.38 -6.17 3.28
C SER A 46 14.30 -5.26 2.46
N ASN A 47 13.73 -4.49 1.55
CA ASN A 47 14.49 -3.57 0.72
C ASN A 47 13.80 -2.22 0.64
N ASN A 48 14.41 -1.21 1.25
CA ASN A 48 13.88 0.16 1.27
C ASN A 48 14.26 0.98 0.02
N ARG A 49 14.90 0.38 -0.98
CA ARG A 49 15.33 1.05 -2.23
C ARG A 49 14.29 0.97 -3.34
N VAL A 50 13.27 0.15 -3.16
CA VAL A 50 12.20 -0.05 -4.14
C VAL A 50 10.88 0.31 -3.44
N ASP A 51 10.01 1.05 -4.11
CA ASP A 51 8.69 1.36 -3.59
C ASP A 51 7.81 0.10 -3.53
N SER A 52 6.84 0.11 -2.63
CA SER A 52 5.76 -0.88 -2.65
C SER A 52 4.88 -0.65 -3.87
N TYR A 53 4.37 -1.70 -4.47
CA TYR A 53 3.56 -1.60 -5.68
C TYR A 53 2.63 -2.79 -5.87
N THR A 54 1.65 -2.61 -6.75
CA THR A 54 0.82 -3.69 -7.26
C THR A 54 0.67 -3.63 -8.80
N ASN A 55 0.40 -4.79 -9.39
CA ASN A 55 -0.02 -4.91 -10.80
C ASN A 55 -1.50 -5.31 -10.94
N GLY A 56 -2.27 -5.22 -9.84
CA GLY A 56 -3.67 -5.62 -9.77
C GLY A 56 -3.91 -7.11 -9.47
N ARG A 57 -2.86 -7.95 -9.48
CA ARG A 57 -2.94 -9.41 -9.24
C ARG A 57 -2.15 -9.86 -8.02
N GLN A 58 -1.09 -9.15 -7.72
CA GLN A 58 -0.22 -9.38 -6.56
C GLN A 58 0.25 -8.04 -6.00
N ILE A 59 0.57 -8.03 -4.73
CA ILE A 59 1.10 -6.87 -4.02
C ILE A 59 2.53 -7.18 -3.59
N THR A 60 3.41 -6.22 -3.75
CA THR A 60 4.78 -6.25 -3.24
C THR A 60 4.94 -5.15 -2.20
N ILE A 61 5.28 -5.53 -0.98
CA ILE A 61 5.58 -4.61 0.11
C ILE A 61 7.09 -4.57 0.31
N SER A 62 7.68 -3.41 0.03
CA SER A 62 9.11 -3.14 0.14
C SER A 62 9.39 -2.39 1.44
N SER A 63 9.36 -3.11 2.56
CA SER A 63 9.68 -2.52 3.86
C SER A 63 10.13 -3.60 4.83
N THR A 64 11.12 -3.26 5.66
CA THR A 64 11.44 -4.05 6.84
C THR A 64 10.33 -3.83 7.87
N ILE A 65 9.67 -4.90 8.28
CA ILE A 65 8.59 -4.84 9.27
C ILE A 65 9.21 -4.80 10.67
N SER A 66 8.83 -3.81 11.46
CA SER A 66 9.23 -3.64 12.85
C SER A 66 8.06 -3.10 13.68
N MET A 67 8.16 -3.20 15.00
CA MET A 67 7.13 -2.64 15.91
C MET A 67 6.88 -1.14 15.70
N ASN A 68 7.91 -0.40 15.28
CA ASN A 68 7.84 1.04 15.12
C ASN A 68 7.19 1.48 13.80
N ASN A 69 7.01 0.58 12.83
CA ASN A 69 6.49 0.94 11.52
C ASN A 69 5.31 0.08 11.06
N ILE A 70 4.85 -0.86 11.87
CA ILE A 70 3.84 -1.84 11.48
C ILE A 70 2.56 -1.16 10.95
N ASP A 71 2.08 -0.11 11.59
CA ASP A 71 0.88 0.59 11.18
C ASP A 71 1.05 1.22 9.79
N SER A 72 2.21 1.83 9.50
CA SER A 72 2.48 2.37 8.17
C SER A 72 2.62 1.28 7.11
N VAL A 73 3.19 0.13 7.45
CA VAL A 73 3.28 -1.03 6.55
C VAL A 73 1.90 -1.62 6.25
N VAL A 74 1.04 -1.73 7.26
CA VAL A 74 -0.38 -2.11 7.06
C VAL A 74 -1.08 -1.10 6.16
N GLY A 75 -0.89 0.20 6.41
CA GLY A 75 -1.44 1.27 5.58
C GLY A 75 -1.02 1.16 4.12
N THR A 76 0.28 0.92 3.87
CA THR A 76 0.82 0.68 2.52
C THR A 76 0.18 -0.55 1.87
N ALA A 77 0.07 -1.67 2.60
CA ALA A 77 -0.55 -2.88 2.07
C ALA A 77 -2.04 -2.67 1.71
N LEU A 78 -2.76 -1.91 2.52
CA LEU A 78 -4.15 -1.55 2.26
C LEU A 78 -4.29 -0.59 1.07
N HIS A 79 -3.36 0.34 0.88
CA HIS A 79 -3.31 1.22 -0.28
C HIS A 79 -3.12 0.42 -1.58
N GLU A 80 -2.13 -0.49 -1.61
CA GLU A 80 -1.93 -1.39 -2.76
C GLU A 80 -3.13 -2.32 -2.99
N ALA A 81 -3.78 -2.77 -1.93
CA ALA A 81 -5.02 -3.55 -2.01
C ALA A 81 -6.18 -2.72 -2.58
N ALA A 82 -6.26 -1.43 -2.26
CA ALA A 82 -7.25 -0.52 -2.83
C ALA A 82 -7.07 -0.37 -4.36
N HIS A 83 -5.84 -0.32 -4.85
CA HIS A 83 -5.57 -0.40 -6.29
C HIS A 83 -6.10 -1.72 -6.89
N CYS A 84 -5.84 -2.87 -6.24
CA CYS A 84 -6.38 -4.16 -6.70
C CYS A 84 -7.91 -4.21 -6.75
N LYS A 85 -8.58 -3.45 -5.89
CA LYS A 85 -10.04 -3.41 -5.77
C LYS A 85 -10.70 -2.40 -6.70
N TYR A 86 -10.13 -1.20 -6.79
CA TYR A 86 -10.81 -0.03 -7.35
C TYR A 86 -10.17 0.51 -8.64
N THR A 87 -8.90 0.21 -8.94
CA THR A 87 -8.20 0.73 -10.11
C THR A 87 -8.49 -0.11 -11.34
N ASN A 88 -8.84 0.56 -12.43
CA ASN A 88 -8.96 -0.08 -13.74
C ASN A 88 -7.62 0.02 -14.52
N PHE A 89 -6.75 -0.96 -14.30
CA PHE A 89 -5.44 -1.01 -14.95
C PHE A 89 -5.50 -1.01 -16.49
N ASN A 90 -6.59 -1.46 -17.10
CA ASN A 90 -6.75 -1.43 -18.57
C ASN A 90 -6.92 0.01 -19.08
N VAL A 91 -7.59 0.87 -18.31
CA VAL A 91 -7.72 2.30 -18.65
C VAL A 91 -6.36 2.98 -18.61
N LEU A 92 -5.57 2.74 -17.56
CA LEU A 92 -4.21 3.28 -17.45
C LEU A 92 -3.32 2.82 -18.61
N LYS A 93 -3.40 1.54 -18.99
CA LYS A 93 -2.66 1.00 -20.12
C LYS A 93 -3.08 1.64 -21.44
N ARG A 94 -4.39 1.81 -21.68
CA ARG A 94 -4.91 2.46 -22.88
C ARG A 94 -4.45 3.91 -23.00
N LEU A 95 -4.49 4.65 -21.89
CA LEU A 95 -4.03 6.02 -21.86
C LEU A 95 -2.54 6.13 -22.21
N ASN A 96 -1.71 5.26 -21.65
CA ASN A 96 -0.29 5.19 -21.95
C ASN A 96 -0.05 4.94 -23.47
N ASN A 97 -0.83 4.04 -24.05
CA ASN A 97 -0.75 3.77 -25.50
C ASN A 97 -1.17 4.98 -26.34
N VAL A 98 -2.19 5.73 -25.93
CA VAL A 98 -2.61 6.96 -26.62
C VAL A 98 -1.53 8.04 -26.55
N LEU A 99 -0.89 8.22 -25.39
CA LEU A 99 0.22 9.17 -25.23
C LEU A 99 1.40 8.81 -26.13
N LEU A 100 1.73 7.52 -26.23
CA LEU A 100 2.76 7.00 -27.16
C LEU A 100 2.40 7.26 -28.61
N ALA A 101 1.18 6.90 -29.01
CA ALA A 101 0.73 7.05 -30.42
C ALA A 101 0.68 8.51 -30.87
N ARG A 102 0.50 9.46 -29.96
CA ARG A 102 0.50 10.90 -30.24
C ARG A 102 1.88 11.55 -30.12
N ASN A 103 2.95 10.77 -29.98
CA ASN A 103 4.33 11.25 -29.78
C ASN A 103 4.49 12.30 -28.64
N ILE A 104 3.63 12.21 -27.61
CA ILE A 104 3.72 13.07 -26.44
C ILE A 104 4.84 12.50 -25.54
N ASN A 105 6.07 12.62 -25.96
CA ASN A 105 7.24 12.18 -25.19
C ASN A 105 7.62 13.21 -24.12
N SER A 106 7.53 14.47 -24.45
CA SER A 106 7.75 15.59 -23.51
C SER A 106 6.54 15.72 -22.57
N GLY A 107 6.78 15.56 -21.28
CA GLY A 107 5.74 15.63 -20.25
C GLY A 107 4.98 14.32 -19.96
N ARG A 108 5.28 13.23 -20.64
CA ARG A 108 4.65 11.91 -20.40
C ARG A 108 4.83 11.43 -18.96
N GLU A 109 6.04 11.58 -18.43
CA GLU A 109 6.36 11.21 -17.05
C GLU A 109 5.54 12.06 -16.06
N MET A 110 5.46 13.35 -16.29
CA MET A 110 4.64 14.27 -15.49
C MET A 110 3.15 13.89 -15.53
N ILE A 111 2.62 13.58 -16.71
CA ILE A 111 1.22 13.15 -16.87
C ILE A 111 0.99 11.83 -16.11
N SER A 112 1.90 10.87 -16.22
CA SER A 112 1.79 9.59 -15.50
C SER A 112 1.83 9.80 -13.99
N THR A 113 2.72 10.64 -13.50
CA THR A 113 2.82 10.98 -12.06
C THR A 113 1.55 11.67 -11.57
N LEU A 114 1.01 12.61 -12.33
CA LEU A 114 -0.24 13.30 -11.98
C LEU A 114 -1.43 12.33 -11.94
N LEU A 115 -1.51 11.42 -12.90
CA LEU A 115 -2.57 10.42 -12.95
C LEU A 115 -2.48 9.43 -11.78
N ASN A 116 -1.28 8.97 -11.43
CA ASN A 116 -1.09 8.15 -10.24
C ASN A 116 -1.55 8.91 -8.99
N PHE A 117 -1.12 10.17 -8.82
CA PHE A 117 -1.52 10.98 -7.69
C PHE A 117 -3.05 11.16 -7.59
N ILE A 118 -3.73 11.41 -8.71
CA ILE A 118 -5.21 11.53 -8.75
C ILE A 118 -5.85 10.19 -8.40
N GLU A 119 -5.36 9.09 -8.95
CA GLU A 119 -5.89 7.76 -8.69
C GLU A 119 -5.70 7.35 -7.23
N ASP A 120 -4.54 7.64 -6.64
CA ASP A 120 -4.26 7.40 -5.22
C ASP A 120 -5.28 8.12 -4.33
N ARG A 121 -5.51 9.43 -4.61
CA ARG A 121 -6.52 10.19 -3.85
C ARG A 121 -7.92 9.63 -4.00
N ARG A 122 -8.26 9.17 -5.21
CA ARG A 122 -9.57 8.58 -5.50
C ARG A 122 -9.77 7.27 -4.73
N ILE A 123 -8.83 6.34 -4.81
CA ILE A 123 -8.95 5.04 -4.14
C ILE A 123 -8.91 5.18 -2.61
N ASP A 124 -8.06 6.04 -2.08
CA ASP A 124 -7.98 6.31 -0.65
C ASP A 124 -9.29 6.88 -0.11
N SER A 125 -9.91 7.82 -0.84
CA SER A 125 -11.23 8.35 -0.51
C SER A 125 -12.29 7.24 -0.45
N LEU A 126 -12.23 6.27 -1.36
CA LEU A 126 -13.15 5.13 -1.36
C LEU A 126 -12.94 4.23 -0.14
N VAL A 127 -11.69 3.97 0.26
CA VAL A 127 -11.40 3.20 1.47
C VAL A 127 -11.86 3.95 2.72
N TYR A 128 -11.58 5.24 2.82
CA TYR A 128 -12.03 6.07 3.94
C TYR A 128 -13.54 6.03 4.13
N LYS A 129 -14.31 6.05 3.03
CA LYS A 129 -15.76 5.99 3.05
C LYS A 129 -16.29 4.59 3.37
N ASN A 130 -15.72 3.56 2.76
CA ASN A 130 -16.30 2.21 2.76
C ASN A 130 -15.71 1.30 3.86
N ALA A 131 -14.55 1.65 4.41
CA ALA A 131 -13.84 0.88 5.43
C ALA A 131 -13.18 1.80 6.47
N PRO A 132 -13.96 2.57 7.24
CA PRO A 132 -13.44 3.61 8.15
C PRO A 132 -12.53 3.04 9.25
N GLY A 133 -12.64 1.75 9.58
CA GLY A 133 -11.75 1.08 10.54
C GLY A 133 -10.27 1.06 10.12
N TYR A 134 -9.97 1.30 8.84
CA TYR A 134 -8.58 1.34 8.33
C TYR A 134 -7.96 2.75 8.32
N GLN A 135 -8.71 3.78 8.64
CA GLN A 135 -8.24 5.18 8.58
C GLN A 135 -6.96 5.43 9.41
N GLY A 136 -6.83 4.77 10.57
CA GLY A 136 -5.64 4.91 11.41
C GLY A 136 -4.37 4.41 10.74
N TYR A 137 -4.43 3.31 10.00
CA TYR A 137 -3.30 2.77 9.24
C TYR A 137 -2.90 3.69 8.08
N TYR A 138 -3.88 4.23 7.35
CA TYR A 138 -3.65 5.23 6.31
C TYR A 138 -2.98 6.48 6.87
N ARG A 139 -3.44 6.99 8.02
CA ARG A 139 -2.82 8.14 8.68
C ARG A 139 -1.35 7.86 8.99
N SER A 140 -1.02 6.71 9.58
CA SER A 140 0.36 6.33 9.89
C SER A 140 1.23 6.20 8.62
N MET A 141 0.66 5.70 7.52
CA MET A 141 1.32 5.66 6.22
C MET A 141 1.62 7.06 5.71
N TYR A 142 0.63 7.98 5.73
CA TYR A 142 0.81 9.37 5.28
C TYR A 142 1.83 10.12 6.14
N GLU A 143 1.75 10.00 7.46
CA GLU A 143 2.71 10.61 8.38
C GLU A 143 4.14 10.17 8.07
N ARG A 144 4.33 8.89 7.76
CA ARG A 144 5.66 8.35 7.46
C ARG A 144 6.21 8.77 6.11
N TYR A 145 5.41 8.73 5.03
CA TYR A 145 5.92 8.87 3.67
C TYR A 145 5.69 10.25 3.05
N TYR A 146 4.73 11.01 3.53
CA TYR A 146 4.37 12.30 2.96
C TYR A 146 4.56 13.49 3.90
N TYR A 147 4.47 13.27 5.22
CA TYR A 147 4.55 14.35 6.21
C TYR A 147 5.75 14.23 7.14
N SER A 148 6.56 13.15 7.04
CA SER A 148 7.82 13.08 7.78
C SER A 148 8.71 14.23 7.32
N LYS A 149 8.95 15.18 8.21
CA LYS A 149 9.96 16.22 7.98
C LYS A 149 11.31 15.52 7.86
N THR A 150 11.94 15.64 6.69
CA THR A 150 13.35 15.35 6.49
C THR A 150 14.19 16.19 7.44
#